data_e601112c88e02cd768fa34fe2a8279fc
#
_entry.id   e601112c88e02cd768fa34fe2a8279fc
#
_cell.length_a   1.000
_cell.length_b   1.000
_cell.length_c   1.000
_cell.angle_alpha   90.00
_cell.angle_beta   90.00
_cell.angle_gamma   90.00
#
_symmetry.space_group_name_H-M   'P 1'
#
loop_
_entity.id
_entity.type
_entity.pdbx_description
1 polymer ?
#
loop_
_entity_poly.entity_id
_entity_poly.type
_entity_poly.pdbx_seq_one_letter_code
_entity_poly.pdbx_strand_id
1 'polypeptide(L)'
;MRIYRDRKKFIDSPSIRSSYPNFLDIHGQLTIDRSGFNVNQSVQYTNRDWMNYIPDSRRVSELSIPGTHDSMALYGPVEPIPIPIGDDATITQTMNLDIQLNSGIRYIDIRCRHYYDSLQIHHGPVYQHASFNDVLVSVKSFLTHNPRETILMRVKEEIEKLTPPVGNTRSFSETFKSYLRGNEQYFWDFLKSQNPYNPILGEARGKIILLQDFEANTFLGIPWDSLRPTIQDEFELGGRDQIYAKWEKVRAHFFNAMRNTGQIYLNHLSATGKPSNLWDPVPWFVASGYGGPQNTNLPRQLSGPSSQWPDNPRSPTSGFVYYGGTNVLSTRRIRERTFTHTGIVIADFPGKGLIDGTIALNFPGTLSGDFQIVTALNNSSVVDLNVGSKNVTLWENNKENHQRWNFTYNRSENAYVIHSVNNPELALAWDTSSPNRNVFATSIDSLRQNECYWILEQIGNYIYIFKNKKDTNMVLTVAGGEIQPGKNLQVYPRSVGNAQPAQTFVLKFI
;
A
#
# COMPACT_ATOMS: atom_id res chain seq x y z
N MET A 1 -13.79 35.52 0.40
CA MET A 1 -12.65 36.00 1.21
C MET A 1 -12.70 35.54 2.67
N ARG A 2 -13.42 34.45 3.01
CA ARG A 2 -13.54 33.88 4.37
C ARG A 2 -12.92 32.48 4.54
N ILE A 3 -12.50 31.84 3.47
CA ILE A 3 -11.98 30.46 3.46
C ILE A 3 -10.48 30.39 3.77
N TYR A 4 -9.76 31.51 3.65
CA TYR A 4 -8.29 31.56 3.87
C TYR A 4 -7.84 31.66 5.35
N ARG A 5 -8.75 31.99 6.29
CA ARG A 5 -8.37 32.16 7.71
C ARG A 5 -8.34 30.87 8.51
N ASP A 6 -9.01 29.80 8.07
CA ASP A 6 -9.01 28.52 8.78
C ASP A 6 -7.83 27.60 8.44
N ARG A 7 -7.06 27.93 7.38
CA ARG A 7 -5.87 27.15 6.98
C ARG A 7 -4.73 27.18 8.00
N LYS A 8 -4.56 28.26 8.74
CA LYS A 8 -3.48 28.40 9.74
C LYS A 8 -3.71 27.57 11.00
N LYS A 9 -4.95 27.31 11.38
CA LYS A 9 -5.26 26.56 12.62
C LYS A 9 -4.98 25.07 12.53
N PHE A 10 -4.96 24.49 11.33
CA PHE A 10 -4.68 23.06 11.15
C PHE A 10 -3.19 22.73 11.00
N ILE A 11 -2.37 23.72 10.64
CA ILE A 11 -0.91 23.55 10.47
C ILE A 11 -0.16 23.72 11.81
N ASP A 12 -0.72 24.47 12.76
CA ASP A 12 -0.08 24.87 14.00
C ASP A 12 -0.61 24.17 15.25
N SER A 13 -1.16 22.97 15.16
CA SER A 13 -1.48 22.15 16.32
C SER A 13 -0.19 21.60 16.92
N PRO A 14 0.33 22.14 18.05
CA PRO A 14 1.66 21.77 18.57
C PRO A 14 1.77 20.30 18.98
N SER A 15 0.64 19.62 19.21
CA SER A 15 0.59 18.22 19.65
C SER A 15 0.91 17.19 18.55
N ILE A 16 0.89 17.59 17.25
CA ILE A 16 1.22 16.70 16.15
C ILE A 16 2.70 16.81 15.74
N ARG A 17 3.36 17.91 16.06
CA ARG A 17 4.78 18.12 15.73
C ARG A 17 5.77 17.46 16.69
N SER A 18 5.36 17.15 17.92
CA SER A 18 6.31 16.76 18.97
C SER A 18 6.59 15.27 19.12
N SER A 19 5.88 14.40 18.40
CA SER A 19 6.00 12.95 18.61
C SER A 19 6.64 12.14 17.46
N TYR A 20 6.96 12.78 16.33
CA TYR A 20 7.61 12.09 15.21
C TYR A 20 8.81 12.90 14.72
N PRO A 21 10.02 12.31 14.65
CA PRO A 21 11.16 12.99 14.06
C PRO A 21 10.82 13.36 12.61
N ASN A 22 11.04 14.63 12.25
CA ASN A 22 10.92 15.06 10.87
C ASN A 22 11.89 14.23 10.02
N PHE A 23 11.35 13.44 9.12
CA PHE A 23 12.12 12.57 8.22
C PHE A 23 13.13 13.37 7.37
N LEU A 24 12.90 14.69 7.20
CA LEU A 24 13.78 15.61 6.50
C LEU A 24 15.06 15.95 7.26
N ASP A 25 15.06 15.83 8.59
CA ASP A 25 16.20 16.29 9.42
C ASP A 25 17.29 15.23 9.59
N ILE A 26 17.01 13.96 9.29
CA ILE A 26 17.94 12.87 9.62
C ILE A 26 19.01 12.65 8.55
N HIS A 27 18.78 12.97 7.27
CA HIS A 27 19.71 12.52 6.23
C HIS A 27 20.01 13.46 5.08
N GLY A 28 19.35 14.60 4.89
CA GLY A 28 19.68 15.51 3.77
C GLY A 28 19.71 14.84 2.38
N GLN A 29 19.20 13.61 2.23
CA GLN A 29 19.16 12.87 0.98
C GLN A 29 17.74 12.83 0.42
N LEU A 30 17.63 12.85 -0.91
CA LEU A 30 16.39 12.65 -1.64
C LEU A 30 15.91 11.22 -1.44
N THR A 31 15.12 10.97 -0.41
CA THR A 31 14.46 9.68 -0.19
C THR A 31 13.09 9.72 -0.82
N ILE A 32 13.01 9.41 -2.11
CA ILE A 32 11.74 9.07 -2.73
C ILE A 32 11.51 7.60 -2.47
N ASP A 33 10.48 7.34 -1.70
CA ASP A 33 10.04 5.97 -1.46
C ASP A 33 9.36 5.41 -2.71
N ARG A 34 10.17 4.80 -3.59
CA ARG A 34 9.70 4.18 -4.83
C ARG A 34 8.77 3.01 -4.60
N SER A 35 8.72 2.46 -3.40
CA SER A 35 7.81 1.36 -3.09
C SER A 35 6.33 1.77 -3.06
N GLY A 36 6.03 3.07 -3.13
CA GLY A 36 4.67 3.58 -3.25
C GLY A 36 3.99 3.25 -4.57
N PHE A 37 4.75 3.00 -5.64
CA PHE A 37 4.22 2.68 -6.96
C PHE A 37 4.91 1.47 -7.60
N ASN A 38 4.23 0.81 -8.54
CA ASN A 38 4.72 -0.39 -9.21
C ASN A 38 4.82 -0.19 -10.73
N VAL A 39 5.96 -0.60 -11.30
CA VAL A 39 6.24 -0.55 -12.75
C VAL A 39 6.21 -1.93 -13.41
N ASN A 40 6.14 -3.00 -12.63
CA ASN A 40 6.31 -4.35 -13.11
C ASN A 40 4.97 -5.08 -13.24
N GLN A 41 4.85 -5.91 -14.26
CA GLN A 41 3.70 -6.79 -14.43
C GLN A 41 3.72 -7.98 -13.45
N SER A 42 4.90 -8.37 -12.98
CA SER A 42 5.07 -9.42 -11.98
C SER A 42 5.59 -8.84 -10.66
N VAL A 43 5.17 -9.39 -9.54
CA VAL A 43 5.63 -9.00 -8.20
C VAL A 43 6.09 -10.23 -7.43
N GLN A 44 7.15 -10.07 -6.63
CA GLN A 44 7.74 -11.14 -5.82
C GLN A 44 7.26 -11.11 -4.36
N TYR A 45 6.05 -10.58 -4.10
CA TYR A 45 5.48 -10.52 -2.77
C TYR A 45 4.02 -10.94 -2.78
N THR A 46 3.50 -11.41 -1.65
CA THR A 46 2.12 -11.85 -1.51
C THR A 46 1.55 -11.46 -0.16
N ASN A 47 0.28 -11.03 -0.17
CA ASN A 47 -0.54 -10.78 1.02
C ASN A 47 -1.92 -11.40 0.80
N ARG A 48 -1.97 -12.64 0.30
CA ARG A 48 -3.20 -13.28 -0.16
C ARG A 48 -4.22 -13.57 0.92
N ASP A 49 -3.82 -13.60 2.18
CA ASP A 49 -4.63 -14.06 3.31
C ASP A 49 -4.62 -13.09 4.51
N TRP A 50 -4.34 -11.82 4.28
CA TRP A 50 -4.16 -10.86 5.37
C TRP A 50 -5.43 -10.60 6.20
N MET A 51 -6.63 -10.69 5.59
CA MET A 51 -7.88 -10.53 6.32
C MET A 51 -8.18 -11.72 7.24
N ASN A 52 -7.59 -12.89 7.00
CA ASN A 52 -7.75 -14.08 7.85
C ASN A 52 -7.42 -13.80 9.33
N TYR A 53 -6.52 -12.86 9.59
CA TYR A 53 -6.03 -12.51 10.93
C TYR A 53 -6.79 -11.34 11.58
N ILE A 54 -7.84 -10.88 10.94
CA ILE A 54 -8.73 -9.84 11.47
C ILE A 54 -9.97 -10.50 12.11
N PRO A 55 -10.39 -10.07 13.32
CA PRO A 55 -11.59 -10.61 13.95
C PRO A 55 -12.84 -10.43 13.11
N ASP A 56 -13.73 -11.43 13.11
CA ASP A 56 -14.99 -11.42 12.35
C ASP A 56 -15.94 -10.31 12.77
N SER A 57 -15.81 -9.81 13.99
CA SER A 57 -16.64 -8.72 14.55
C SER A 57 -16.27 -7.34 14.00
N ARG A 58 -15.10 -7.18 13.34
CA ARG A 58 -14.70 -5.90 12.76
C ARG A 58 -15.59 -5.53 11.58
N ARG A 59 -16.03 -4.27 11.57
CA ARG A 59 -16.78 -3.71 10.44
C ARG A 59 -15.84 -3.38 9.28
N VAL A 60 -16.38 -3.42 8.07
CA VAL A 60 -15.61 -3.05 6.87
C VAL A 60 -15.06 -1.62 6.98
N SER A 61 -15.84 -0.70 7.56
CA SER A 61 -15.41 0.69 7.78
C SER A 61 -14.22 0.87 8.74
N GLU A 62 -13.96 -0.12 9.58
CA GLU A 62 -12.85 -0.09 10.54
C GLU A 62 -11.54 -0.62 9.96
N LEU A 63 -11.55 -1.03 8.69
CA LEU A 63 -10.40 -1.60 8.01
C LEU A 63 -9.72 -0.56 7.11
N SER A 64 -8.40 -0.58 7.11
CA SER A 64 -7.58 0.08 6.10
C SER A 64 -7.35 -0.89 4.96
N ILE A 65 -7.94 -0.60 3.80
CA ILE A 65 -8.03 -1.55 2.68
C ILE A 65 -7.30 -1.00 1.46
N PRO A 66 -6.26 -1.67 0.95
CA PRO A 66 -5.66 -1.28 -0.32
C PRO A 66 -6.58 -1.67 -1.48
N GLY A 67 -6.68 -0.77 -2.46
CA GLY A 67 -7.52 -0.90 -3.63
C GLY A 67 -6.88 -0.32 -4.89
N THR A 68 -7.46 -0.67 -6.03
CA THR A 68 -7.06 -0.18 -7.34
C THR A 68 -8.18 0.60 -8.00
N HIS A 69 -7.83 1.71 -8.65
CA HIS A 69 -8.69 2.48 -9.52
C HIS A 69 -8.65 1.87 -10.90
N ASP A 70 -9.81 1.76 -11.55
CA ASP A 70 -9.97 1.13 -12.86
C ASP A 70 -9.11 -0.14 -13.00
N SER A 71 -9.45 -1.12 -12.17
CA SER A 71 -8.55 -2.25 -11.82
C SER A 71 -8.12 -3.11 -13.00
N MET A 72 -8.87 -3.04 -14.11
CA MET A 72 -8.60 -3.82 -15.33
C MET A 72 -7.99 -2.97 -16.45
N ALA A 73 -7.67 -1.69 -16.23
CA ALA A 73 -7.12 -0.82 -17.26
C ALA A 73 -5.61 -1.05 -17.45
N LEU A 74 -5.30 -2.09 -18.21
CA LEU A 74 -3.96 -2.59 -18.51
C LEU A 74 -3.49 -2.23 -19.91
N TYR A 75 -4.42 -1.82 -20.80
CA TYR A 75 -4.16 -1.62 -22.22
C TYR A 75 -4.50 -0.22 -22.67
N GLY A 76 -3.66 0.32 -23.55
CA GLY A 76 -3.94 1.54 -24.28
C GLY A 76 -4.90 1.30 -25.46
N PRO A 77 -5.26 2.37 -26.20
CA PRO A 77 -6.10 2.26 -27.38
C PRO A 77 -5.39 1.50 -28.51
N VAL A 78 -6.04 0.45 -29.04
CA VAL A 78 -5.53 -0.35 -30.18
C VAL A 78 -6.01 0.21 -31.52
N GLU A 79 -7.19 0.84 -31.54
CA GLU A 79 -7.82 1.42 -32.73
C GLU A 79 -7.78 2.94 -32.66
N PRO A 80 -7.78 3.64 -33.83
CA PRO A 80 -7.90 5.09 -33.83
C PRO A 80 -9.27 5.48 -33.24
N ILE A 81 -9.24 6.00 -32.03
CA ILE A 81 -10.42 6.57 -31.39
C ILE A 81 -10.54 8.06 -31.79
N PRO A 82 -11.75 8.61 -31.86
CA PRO A 82 -11.98 9.98 -32.28
C PRO A 82 -11.33 11.06 -31.42
N ILE A 83 -10.79 10.67 -30.27
CA ILE A 83 -10.09 11.55 -29.34
C ILE A 83 -8.63 11.08 -29.25
N PRO A 84 -7.64 11.97 -29.27
CA PRO A 84 -6.23 11.62 -29.14
C PRO A 84 -5.90 11.24 -27.67
N ILE A 85 -6.39 10.10 -27.24
CA ILE A 85 -6.08 9.51 -25.93
C ILE A 85 -4.91 8.54 -26.14
N GLY A 86 -3.76 8.80 -25.48
CA GLY A 86 -2.60 7.91 -25.51
C GLY A 86 -2.64 6.83 -24.43
N ASP A 87 -1.75 5.86 -24.53
CA ASP A 87 -1.55 4.81 -23.53
C ASP A 87 -1.37 5.39 -22.13
N ASP A 88 -0.60 6.45 -22.00
CA ASP A 88 -0.30 7.12 -20.73
C ASP A 88 -1.54 7.66 -20.01
N ALA A 89 -2.62 7.94 -20.73
CA ALA A 89 -3.89 8.44 -20.15
C ALA A 89 -4.88 7.33 -19.83
N THR A 90 -4.71 6.14 -20.40
CA THR A 90 -5.67 5.03 -20.30
C THR A 90 -5.19 3.88 -19.43
N ILE A 91 -3.89 3.68 -19.32
CA ILE A 91 -3.33 2.63 -18.45
C ILE A 91 -3.25 3.14 -17.03
N THR A 92 -3.90 2.46 -16.10
CA THR A 92 -3.89 2.77 -14.66
C THR A 92 -3.26 1.68 -13.82
N GLN A 93 -3.04 0.50 -14.37
CA GLN A 93 -2.47 -0.65 -13.67
C GLN A 93 -1.35 -1.31 -14.47
N THR A 94 -0.37 -1.90 -13.76
CA THR A 94 0.64 -2.79 -14.33
C THR A 94 0.40 -4.25 -13.98
N MET A 95 -0.25 -4.51 -12.85
CA MET A 95 -0.60 -5.83 -12.36
C MET A 95 -1.95 -6.27 -12.91
N ASN A 96 -2.06 -7.49 -13.45
CA ASN A 96 -3.36 -8.07 -13.73
C ASN A 96 -4.13 -8.36 -12.43
N LEU A 97 -5.42 -8.70 -12.55
CA LEU A 97 -6.30 -8.85 -11.38
C LEU A 97 -5.83 -9.93 -10.41
N ASP A 98 -5.33 -11.07 -10.91
CA ASP A 98 -4.84 -12.16 -10.06
C ASP A 98 -3.62 -11.72 -9.24
N ILE A 99 -2.71 -10.97 -9.83
CA ILE A 99 -1.55 -10.41 -9.16
C ILE A 99 -1.99 -9.36 -8.13
N GLN A 100 -2.93 -8.48 -8.47
CA GLN A 100 -3.50 -7.50 -7.54
C GLN A 100 -4.07 -8.18 -6.29
N LEU A 101 -4.92 -9.19 -6.46
CA LEU A 101 -5.53 -9.94 -5.35
C LEU A 101 -4.48 -10.65 -4.49
N ASN A 102 -3.51 -11.32 -5.11
CA ASN A 102 -2.40 -11.98 -4.41
C ASN A 102 -1.49 -10.98 -3.69
N SER A 103 -1.35 -9.76 -4.20
CA SER A 103 -0.57 -8.69 -3.58
C SER A 103 -1.25 -8.07 -2.35
N GLY A 104 -2.55 -8.31 -2.16
CA GLY A 104 -3.31 -7.83 -0.99
C GLY A 104 -4.41 -6.84 -1.31
N ILE A 105 -4.64 -6.49 -2.57
CA ILE A 105 -5.75 -5.63 -2.99
C ILE A 105 -7.09 -6.31 -2.63
N ARG A 106 -7.98 -5.53 -2.00
CA ARG A 106 -9.33 -6.00 -1.60
C ARG A 106 -10.45 -5.04 -1.99
N TYR A 107 -10.12 -3.91 -2.59
CA TYR A 107 -11.08 -3.09 -3.31
C TYR A 107 -10.68 -3.05 -4.77
N ILE A 108 -11.65 -3.35 -5.65
CA ILE A 108 -11.47 -3.33 -7.10
C ILE A 108 -12.56 -2.47 -7.74
N ASP A 109 -12.17 -1.62 -8.68
CA ASP A 109 -13.02 -0.72 -9.46
C ASP A 109 -13.21 -1.32 -10.86
N ILE A 110 -14.37 -1.93 -11.08
CA ILE A 110 -14.69 -2.64 -12.33
C ILE A 110 -15.66 -1.79 -13.13
N ARG A 111 -15.22 -1.37 -14.31
CA ARG A 111 -15.98 -0.54 -15.22
C ARG A 111 -16.40 -1.33 -16.44
N CYS A 112 -17.70 -1.38 -16.68
CA CYS A 112 -18.29 -2.19 -17.71
C CYS A 112 -19.08 -1.36 -18.69
N ARG A 113 -18.84 -1.58 -19.97
CA ARG A 113 -19.71 -1.15 -21.04
C ARG A 113 -20.72 -2.24 -21.36
N HIS A 114 -21.99 -1.88 -21.41
CA HIS A 114 -23.06 -2.79 -21.78
C HIS A 114 -23.16 -2.91 -23.31
N TYR A 115 -22.85 -4.10 -23.84
CA TYR A 115 -22.75 -4.32 -25.28
C TYR A 115 -23.26 -5.71 -25.65
N TYR A 116 -24.32 -5.79 -26.50
CA TYR A 116 -24.98 -7.04 -26.90
C TYR A 116 -25.31 -7.96 -25.69
N ASP A 117 -25.99 -7.41 -24.68
CA ASP A 117 -26.34 -8.10 -23.44
C ASP A 117 -25.16 -8.76 -22.71
N SER A 118 -23.97 -8.20 -22.89
CA SER A 118 -22.73 -8.60 -22.23
C SER A 118 -22.06 -7.38 -21.58
N LEU A 119 -21.34 -7.61 -20.50
CA LEU A 119 -20.58 -6.58 -19.80
C LEU A 119 -19.11 -6.69 -20.18
N GLN A 120 -18.65 -5.76 -21.02
CA GLN A 120 -17.27 -5.67 -21.49
C GLN A 120 -16.49 -4.66 -20.67
N ILE A 121 -15.26 -4.97 -20.31
CA ILE A 121 -14.42 -4.09 -19.48
C ILE A 121 -13.88 -2.94 -20.34
N HIS A 122 -14.12 -1.72 -19.88
CA HIS A 122 -13.70 -0.51 -20.54
C HIS A 122 -13.10 0.52 -19.57
N HIS A 123 -12.16 1.32 -20.08
CA HIS A 123 -11.76 2.59 -19.48
C HIS A 123 -12.14 3.70 -20.45
N GLY A 124 -13.25 4.39 -20.16
CA GLY A 124 -13.87 5.28 -21.13
C GLY A 124 -14.16 4.54 -22.44
N PRO A 125 -13.72 5.08 -23.60
CA PRO A 125 -13.92 4.42 -24.90
C PRO A 125 -13.01 3.20 -25.15
N VAL A 126 -11.98 2.98 -24.32
CA VAL A 126 -10.93 1.98 -24.58
C VAL A 126 -11.31 0.62 -24.02
N TYR A 127 -11.49 -0.36 -24.90
CA TYR A 127 -11.75 -1.74 -24.54
C TYR A 127 -10.51 -2.38 -23.90
N GLN A 128 -10.68 -3.06 -22.77
CA GLN A 128 -9.60 -3.65 -21.98
C GLN A 128 -9.40 -5.17 -22.22
N HIS A 129 -9.86 -5.67 -23.34
CA HIS A 129 -9.69 -7.07 -23.76
C HIS A 129 -10.18 -8.12 -22.76
N ALA A 130 -11.18 -7.78 -21.96
CA ALA A 130 -11.77 -8.62 -20.93
C ALA A 130 -13.27 -8.36 -20.82
N SER A 131 -13.96 -9.31 -20.22
CA SER A 131 -15.38 -9.25 -19.86
C SER A 131 -15.57 -9.33 -18.34
N PHE A 132 -16.76 -9.04 -17.85
CA PHE A 132 -17.10 -9.22 -16.45
C PHE A 132 -16.99 -10.70 -16.01
N ASN A 133 -17.17 -11.64 -16.94
CA ASN A 133 -16.95 -13.07 -16.64
C ASN A 133 -15.48 -13.36 -16.28
N ASP A 134 -14.52 -12.71 -16.94
CA ASP A 134 -13.09 -12.89 -16.65
C ASP A 134 -12.78 -12.36 -15.24
N VAL A 135 -13.39 -11.24 -14.84
CA VAL A 135 -13.31 -10.72 -13.46
C VAL A 135 -13.87 -11.74 -12.47
N LEU A 136 -15.04 -12.30 -12.74
CA LEU A 136 -15.65 -13.31 -11.87
C LEU A 136 -14.79 -14.57 -11.75
N VAL A 137 -14.19 -15.04 -12.83
CA VAL A 137 -13.28 -16.21 -12.80
C VAL A 137 -12.11 -15.97 -11.85
N SER A 138 -11.42 -14.85 -11.99
CA SER A 138 -10.28 -14.48 -11.12
C SER A 138 -10.72 -14.34 -9.66
N VAL A 139 -11.78 -13.57 -9.37
CA VAL A 139 -12.22 -13.31 -8.00
C VAL A 139 -12.75 -14.58 -7.33
N LYS A 140 -13.53 -15.42 -8.03
CA LYS A 140 -14.02 -16.69 -7.50
C LYS A 140 -12.89 -17.65 -7.20
N SER A 141 -11.91 -17.76 -8.11
CA SER A 141 -10.73 -18.59 -7.90
C SER A 141 -9.99 -18.13 -6.65
N PHE A 142 -9.77 -16.82 -6.52
CA PHE A 142 -9.11 -16.25 -5.36
C PHE A 142 -9.86 -16.54 -4.04
N LEU A 143 -11.17 -16.28 -3.97
CA LEU A 143 -11.99 -16.49 -2.78
C LEU A 143 -12.13 -17.97 -2.40
N THR A 144 -12.15 -18.88 -3.40
CA THR A 144 -12.17 -20.33 -3.15
C THR A 144 -10.90 -20.80 -2.43
N HIS A 145 -9.74 -20.27 -2.82
CA HIS A 145 -8.45 -20.59 -2.18
C HIS A 145 -8.20 -19.80 -0.89
N ASN A 146 -8.88 -18.68 -0.71
CA ASN A 146 -8.73 -17.80 0.45
C ASN A 146 -10.11 -17.46 1.06
N PRO A 147 -10.81 -18.44 1.65
CA PRO A 147 -12.22 -18.31 2.04
C PRO A 147 -12.47 -17.35 3.22
N ARG A 148 -11.43 -16.87 3.88
CA ARG A 148 -11.54 -15.85 4.92
C ARG A 148 -11.32 -14.43 4.44
N GLU A 149 -11.03 -14.24 3.15
CA GLU A 149 -10.91 -12.93 2.52
C GLU A 149 -12.27 -12.39 2.06
N THR A 150 -12.33 -11.10 1.80
CA THR A 150 -13.51 -10.39 1.30
C THR A 150 -13.06 -9.39 0.24
N ILE A 151 -13.80 -9.30 -0.87
CA ILE A 151 -13.52 -8.33 -1.94
C ILE A 151 -14.63 -7.30 -1.99
N LEU A 152 -14.29 -6.01 -1.89
CA LEU A 152 -15.20 -4.93 -2.22
C LEU A 152 -15.06 -4.65 -3.72
N MET A 153 -16.13 -4.83 -4.46
CA MET A 153 -16.15 -4.67 -5.91
C MET A 153 -17.12 -3.56 -6.28
N ARG A 154 -16.58 -2.40 -6.68
CA ARG A 154 -17.39 -1.41 -7.39
C ARG A 154 -17.66 -1.94 -8.80
N VAL A 155 -18.92 -1.94 -9.19
CA VAL A 155 -19.30 -2.16 -10.59
C VAL A 155 -19.97 -0.89 -11.09
N LYS A 156 -19.34 -0.27 -12.08
CA LYS A 156 -19.80 0.97 -12.72
C LYS A 156 -20.20 0.70 -14.16
N GLU A 157 -21.37 1.21 -14.55
CA GLU A 157 -21.73 1.29 -15.96
C GLU A 157 -20.95 2.43 -16.62
N GLU A 158 -20.11 2.06 -17.59
CA GLU A 158 -19.30 3.03 -18.35
C GLU A 158 -20.08 3.46 -19.59
N ILE A 159 -20.65 4.66 -19.53
CA ILE A 159 -21.44 5.22 -20.61
C ILE A 159 -20.62 6.29 -21.34
N GLU A 160 -20.24 6.00 -22.57
CA GLU A 160 -19.54 6.94 -23.42
C GLU A 160 -20.47 7.54 -24.47
N LYS A 161 -20.51 8.87 -24.58
CA LYS A 161 -21.32 9.57 -25.59
C LYS A 161 -20.92 9.22 -27.01
N LEU A 162 -19.64 8.94 -27.24
CA LEU A 162 -19.07 8.63 -28.56
C LEU A 162 -19.27 7.17 -28.95
N THR A 163 -19.53 6.30 -27.99
CA THR A 163 -19.73 4.87 -28.20
C THR A 163 -20.92 4.39 -27.38
N PRO A 164 -22.15 4.73 -27.79
CA PRO A 164 -23.36 4.37 -27.02
C PRO A 164 -23.52 2.85 -26.92
N PRO A 165 -24.27 2.36 -25.92
CA PRO A 165 -24.62 0.93 -25.81
C PRO A 165 -25.29 0.45 -27.10
N VAL A 166 -24.86 -0.71 -27.61
CA VAL A 166 -25.33 -1.25 -28.90
C VAL A 166 -25.84 -2.66 -28.70
N GLY A 167 -26.97 -2.97 -29.37
CA GLY A 167 -27.51 -4.31 -29.51
C GLY A 167 -28.05 -4.94 -28.21
N ASN A 168 -28.30 -4.11 -27.17
CA ASN A 168 -28.85 -4.61 -25.91
C ASN A 168 -30.37 -4.81 -25.99
N THR A 169 -30.85 -5.93 -25.52
CA THR A 169 -32.28 -6.27 -25.44
C THR A 169 -32.83 -6.14 -24.00
N ARG A 170 -31.94 -5.92 -23.03
CA ARG A 170 -32.25 -5.79 -21.61
C ARG A 170 -31.39 -4.69 -20.97
N SER A 171 -31.74 -4.26 -19.77
CA SER A 171 -30.98 -3.25 -19.04
C SER A 171 -29.64 -3.79 -18.53
N PHE A 172 -28.73 -2.88 -18.13
CA PHE A 172 -27.45 -3.24 -17.49
C PHE A 172 -27.70 -4.12 -16.26
N SER A 173 -28.66 -3.73 -15.41
CA SER A 173 -28.95 -4.48 -14.18
C SER A 173 -29.51 -5.87 -14.44
N GLU A 174 -30.31 -6.06 -15.49
CA GLU A 174 -30.80 -7.39 -15.89
C GLU A 174 -29.68 -8.27 -16.43
N THR A 175 -28.76 -7.67 -17.18
CA THR A 175 -27.55 -8.34 -17.63
C THR A 175 -26.65 -8.70 -16.45
N PHE A 176 -26.42 -7.77 -15.51
CA PHE A 176 -25.66 -8.05 -14.30
C PHE A 176 -26.27 -9.19 -13.48
N LYS A 177 -27.61 -9.20 -13.30
CA LYS A 177 -28.31 -10.30 -12.64
C LYS A 177 -28.09 -11.65 -13.31
N SER A 178 -27.87 -11.68 -14.63
CA SER A 178 -27.57 -12.95 -15.31
C SER A 178 -26.20 -13.52 -14.94
N TYR A 179 -25.22 -12.67 -14.58
CA TYR A 179 -23.95 -13.09 -14.03
C TYR A 179 -24.03 -13.52 -12.56
N LEU A 180 -25.01 -13.05 -11.81
CA LEU A 180 -25.23 -13.52 -10.44
C LEU A 180 -25.78 -14.96 -10.41
N ARG A 181 -26.60 -15.35 -11.41
CA ARG A 181 -27.20 -16.70 -11.44
C ARG A 181 -26.13 -17.79 -11.42
N GLY A 182 -26.20 -18.68 -10.42
CA GLY A 182 -25.21 -19.73 -10.19
C GLY A 182 -23.90 -19.25 -9.55
N ASN A 183 -23.82 -17.97 -9.18
CA ASN A 183 -22.69 -17.35 -8.48
C ASN A 183 -23.11 -16.67 -7.18
N GLU A 184 -24.37 -16.80 -6.75
CA GLU A 184 -24.95 -16.10 -5.61
C GLU A 184 -24.15 -16.35 -4.32
N GLN A 185 -23.59 -17.56 -4.16
CA GLN A 185 -22.80 -17.92 -2.99
C GLN A 185 -21.51 -17.08 -2.82
N TYR A 186 -21.01 -16.49 -3.91
CA TYR A 186 -19.83 -15.63 -3.90
C TYR A 186 -20.15 -14.15 -3.63
N PHE A 187 -21.44 -13.80 -3.57
CA PHE A 187 -21.85 -12.44 -3.27
C PHE A 187 -22.41 -12.35 -1.85
N TRP A 188 -22.01 -11.32 -1.14
CA TRP A 188 -22.59 -10.99 0.13
C TRP A 188 -24.03 -10.49 -0.07
N ASP A 189 -24.97 -11.02 0.71
CA ASP A 189 -26.39 -10.72 0.57
C ASP A 189 -26.74 -9.42 1.30
N PHE A 190 -26.80 -8.34 0.54
CA PHE A 190 -27.14 -7.00 1.03
C PHE A 190 -28.50 -6.97 1.76
N LEU A 191 -29.49 -7.72 1.24
CA LEU A 191 -30.86 -7.68 1.77
C LEU A 191 -31.03 -8.46 3.08
N LYS A 192 -30.14 -9.41 3.36
CA LYS A 192 -30.18 -10.22 4.58
C LYS A 192 -29.30 -9.70 5.71
N SER A 193 -28.43 -8.74 5.43
CA SER A 193 -27.54 -8.19 6.45
C SER A 193 -28.32 -7.34 7.46
N GLN A 194 -27.90 -7.43 8.72
CA GLN A 194 -28.43 -6.55 9.78
C GLN A 194 -27.89 -5.12 9.67
N ASN A 195 -26.75 -4.94 9.00
CA ASN A 195 -26.17 -3.63 8.73
C ASN A 195 -25.69 -3.54 7.26
N PRO A 196 -26.65 -3.37 6.33
CA PRO A 196 -26.35 -3.50 4.89
C PRO A 196 -25.39 -2.44 4.33
N TYR A 197 -25.26 -1.28 5.00
CA TYR A 197 -24.34 -0.24 4.55
C TYR A 197 -22.95 -0.33 5.17
N ASN A 198 -22.74 -1.19 6.17
CA ASN A 198 -21.45 -1.38 6.84
C ASN A 198 -21.39 -2.74 7.54
N PRO A 199 -21.27 -3.84 6.78
CA PRO A 199 -21.30 -5.18 7.34
C PRO A 199 -20.08 -5.46 8.22
N ILE A 200 -20.22 -6.43 9.11
CA ILE A 200 -19.07 -7.04 9.78
C ILE A 200 -18.35 -7.99 8.83
N LEU A 201 -17.05 -8.15 9.04
CA LEU A 201 -16.21 -8.98 8.18
C LEU A 201 -16.67 -10.45 8.17
N GLY A 202 -17.18 -10.95 9.31
CA GLY A 202 -17.70 -12.32 9.43
C GLY A 202 -18.87 -12.64 8.49
N GLU A 203 -19.74 -11.66 8.20
CA GLU A 203 -20.85 -11.84 7.24
C GLU A 203 -20.38 -11.91 5.78
N ALA A 204 -19.21 -11.31 5.49
CA ALA A 204 -18.69 -11.11 4.15
C ALA A 204 -17.51 -12.04 3.80
N ARG A 205 -17.10 -12.92 4.71
CA ARG A 205 -16.02 -13.89 4.46
C ARG A 205 -16.30 -14.76 3.25
N GLY A 206 -15.29 -14.89 2.38
CA GLY A 206 -15.37 -15.66 1.14
C GLY A 206 -16.29 -15.05 0.07
N LYS A 207 -16.65 -13.75 0.23
CA LYS A 207 -17.66 -13.13 -0.62
C LYS A 207 -17.22 -11.78 -1.17
N ILE A 208 -17.90 -11.38 -2.24
CA ILE A 208 -17.85 -10.07 -2.85
C ILE A 208 -18.89 -9.17 -2.20
N ILE A 209 -18.49 -8.04 -1.65
CA ILE A 209 -19.39 -6.94 -1.30
C ILE A 209 -19.49 -6.07 -2.56
N LEU A 210 -20.66 -6.10 -3.20
CA LEU A 210 -20.93 -5.25 -4.36
C LEU A 210 -21.15 -3.80 -3.91
N LEU A 211 -20.39 -2.87 -4.48
CA LEU A 211 -20.64 -1.43 -4.43
C LEU A 211 -21.28 -1.06 -5.76
N GLN A 212 -22.58 -0.88 -5.75
CA GLN A 212 -23.40 -0.75 -6.96
C GLN A 212 -23.38 0.67 -7.49
N ASP A 213 -22.74 0.88 -8.63
CA ASP A 213 -22.66 2.16 -9.36
C ASP A 213 -23.26 2.04 -10.76
N PHE A 214 -24.46 1.50 -10.81
CA PHE A 214 -25.32 1.38 -11.99
C PHE A 214 -26.79 1.42 -11.57
N GLU A 215 -27.66 1.82 -12.48
CA GLU A 215 -29.10 1.88 -12.24
C GLU A 215 -29.73 0.48 -12.11
N ALA A 216 -30.60 0.31 -11.13
CA ALA A 216 -31.38 -0.91 -10.96
C ALA A 216 -32.66 -0.62 -10.16
N ASN A 217 -33.73 -1.38 -10.45
CA ASN A 217 -35.00 -1.27 -9.74
C ASN A 217 -34.92 -1.70 -8.25
N THR A 218 -33.91 -2.51 -7.90
CA THR A 218 -33.65 -2.99 -6.54
C THR A 218 -32.16 -3.00 -6.29
N PHE A 219 -31.75 -2.66 -5.07
CA PHE A 219 -30.34 -2.74 -4.70
C PHE A 219 -29.87 -4.20 -4.63
N LEU A 220 -28.76 -4.47 -5.27
CA LEU A 220 -28.07 -5.77 -5.26
C LEU A 220 -26.83 -5.75 -4.36
N GLY A 221 -26.43 -4.58 -3.90
CA GLY A 221 -25.30 -4.32 -3.06
C GLY A 221 -25.43 -2.93 -2.41
N ILE A 222 -24.35 -2.42 -1.85
CA ILE A 222 -24.31 -1.06 -1.27
C ILE A 222 -24.40 -0.05 -2.41
N PRO A 223 -25.45 0.80 -2.44
CA PRO A 223 -25.56 1.83 -3.48
C PRO A 223 -24.39 2.80 -3.42
N TRP A 224 -23.73 3.07 -4.54
CA TRP A 224 -22.60 4.00 -4.62
C TRP A 224 -22.95 5.40 -4.12
N ASP A 225 -24.15 5.86 -4.44
CA ASP A 225 -24.64 7.18 -3.99
C ASP A 225 -24.69 7.32 -2.47
N SER A 226 -24.92 6.21 -1.74
CA SER A 226 -24.92 6.23 -0.27
C SER A 226 -23.53 6.49 0.32
N LEU A 227 -22.47 6.24 -0.45
CA LEU A 227 -21.08 6.43 -0.05
C LEU A 227 -20.53 7.81 -0.44
N ARG A 228 -21.21 8.56 -1.32
CA ARG A 228 -20.72 9.88 -1.82
C ARG A 228 -20.24 10.84 -0.74
N PRO A 229 -20.89 10.96 0.45
CA PRO A 229 -20.44 11.88 1.50
C PRO A 229 -19.04 11.54 2.05
N THR A 230 -18.58 10.30 1.88
CA THR A 230 -17.31 9.78 2.40
C THR A 230 -16.34 9.37 1.29
N ILE A 231 -16.58 9.83 0.05
CA ILE A 231 -15.68 9.65 -1.10
C ILE A 231 -14.88 10.93 -1.34
N GLN A 232 -13.56 10.80 -1.43
CA GLN A 232 -12.68 11.79 -2.06
C GLN A 232 -12.33 11.30 -3.45
N ASP A 233 -12.78 12.01 -4.47
CA ASP A 233 -12.52 11.70 -5.87
C ASP A 233 -12.33 12.97 -6.70
N GLU A 234 -11.27 13.73 -6.39
CA GLU A 234 -10.82 14.82 -7.24
C GLU A 234 -9.99 14.24 -8.39
N PHE A 235 -10.63 13.91 -9.49
CA PHE A 235 -10.00 13.15 -10.57
C PHE A 235 -9.48 14.02 -11.72
N GLU A 236 -9.95 15.27 -11.87
CA GLU A 236 -9.51 16.19 -12.92
C GLU A 236 -8.58 17.28 -12.39
N LEU A 237 -7.36 17.34 -12.90
CA LEU A 237 -6.39 18.37 -12.57
C LEU A 237 -6.20 19.33 -13.76
N GLY A 238 -6.17 20.65 -13.47
CA GLY A 238 -5.93 21.68 -14.48
C GLY A 238 -4.49 21.72 -15.00
N GLY A 239 -3.55 21.03 -14.33
CA GLY A 239 -2.15 20.96 -14.67
C GLY A 239 -1.34 20.28 -13.58
N ARG A 240 -0.03 20.06 -13.83
CA ARG A 240 0.88 19.40 -12.88
C ARG A 240 1.06 20.14 -11.56
N ASP A 241 0.92 21.44 -11.55
CA ASP A 241 0.98 22.29 -10.35
C ASP A 241 -0.15 22.00 -9.35
N GLN A 242 -1.27 21.40 -9.82
CA GLN A 242 -2.40 21.04 -8.98
C GLN A 242 -2.24 19.69 -8.26
N ILE A 243 -1.19 18.93 -8.55
CA ILE A 243 -0.96 17.63 -7.87
C ILE A 243 -0.81 17.80 -6.35
N TYR A 244 -0.24 18.90 -5.88
CA TYR A 244 -0.13 19.13 -4.44
C TYR A 244 -1.48 19.46 -3.80
N ALA A 245 -2.34 20.21 -4.49
CA ALA A 245 -3.71 20.45 -4.02
C ALA A 245 -4.51 19.12 -3.95
N LYS A 246 -4.30 18.21 -4.91
CA LYS A 246 -4.83 16.84 -4.86
C LYS A 246 -4.31 16.11 -3.62
N TRP A 247 -3.00 16.16 -3.36
CA TRP A 247 -2.41 15.56 -2.16
C TRP A 247 -3.03 16.10 -0.86
N GLU A 248 -3.24 17.41 -0.75
CA GLU A 248 -3.89 18.01 0.42
C GLU A 248 -5.30 17.44 0.66
N LYS A 249 -6.09 17.21 -0.41
CA LYS A 249 -7.41 16.58 -0.33
C LYS A 249 -7.30 15.11 0.12
N VAL A 250 -6.39 14.34 -0.47
CA VAL A 250 -6.09 12.96 -0.07
C VAL A 250 -5.72 12.89 1.41
N ARG A 251 -4.79 13.73 1.84
CA ARG A 251 -4.33 13.79 3.23
C ARG A 251 -5.43 14.17 4.21
N ALA A 252 -6.24 15.17 3.88
CA ALA A 252 -7.37 15.58 4.70
C ALA A 252 -8.40 14.46 4.84
N HIS A 253 -8.64 13.72 3.77
CA HIS A 253 -9.58 12.59 3.78
C HIS A 253 -9.09 11.42 4.64
N PHE A 254 -7.78 11.13 4.65
CA PHE A 254 -7.20 10.16 5.59
C PHE A 254 -7.45 10.57 7.05
N PHE A 255 -7.31 11.85 7.39
CA PHE A 255 -7.64 12.33 8.75
C PHE A 255 -9.13 12.18 9.07
N ASN A 256 -10.01 12.38 8.09
CA ASN A 256 -11.46 12.18 8.29
C ASN A 256 -11.77 10.71 8.55
N ALA A 257 -11.21 9.78 7.75
CA ALA A 257 -11.36 8.34 7.96
C ALA A 257 -10.84 7.91 9.34
N MET A 258 -9.66 8.40 9.74
CA MET A 258 -9.07 8.10 11.04
C MET A 258 -9.94 8.56 12.22
N ARG A 259 -10.64 9.69 12.09
CA ARG A 259 -11.51 10.25 13.13
C ARG A 259 -12.89 9.62 13.21
N ASN A 260 -13.34 8.99 12.13
CA ASN A 260 -14.67 8.40 12.05
C ASN A 260 -14.62 7.03 11.36
N THR A 261 -14.31 6.01 12.15
CA THR A 261 -14.28 4.62 11.69
C THR A 261 -15.67 3.97 11.59
N GLY A 262 -16.74 4.71 11.91
CA GLY A 262 -18.11 4.23 11.81
C GLY A 262 -18.70 4.23 10.40
N GLN A 263 -18.00 4.83 9.42
CA GLN A 263 -18.43 4.94 8.03
C GLN A 263 -17.33 4.46 7.08
N ILE A 264 -17.72 3.91 5.94
CA ILE A 264 -16.79 3.48 4.89
C ILE A 264 -16.27 4.72 4.16
N TYR A 265 -14.99 5.00 4.29
CA TYR A 265 -14.30 6.07 3.57
C TYR A 265 -13.55 5.53 2.35
N LEU A 266 -13.70 6.20 1.21
CA LEU A 266 -13.02 5.87 -0.04
C LEU A 266 -12.16 7.06 -0.48
N ASN A 267 -10.88 6.84 -0.66
CA ASN A 267 -9.91 7.87 -0.98
C ASN A 267 -9.20 7.54 -2.29
N HIS A 268 -9.61 8.20 -3.37
CA HIS A 268 -8.97 8.06 -4.67
C HIS A 268 -7.67 8.87 -4.72
N LEU A 269 -6.56 8.18 -4.81
CA LEU A 269 -5.23 8.76 -5.04
C LEU A 269 -5.05 9.13 -6.51
N SER A 270 -5.81 8.46 -7.37
CA SER A 270 -5.83 8.63 -8.82
C SER A 270 -6.33 10.01 -9.24
N ALA A 271 -5.77 10.51 -10.33
CA ALA A 271 -6.27 11.65 -11.08
C ALA A 271 -5.60 11.71 -12.46
N THR A 272 -6.15 12.54 -13.33
CA THR A 272 -5.58 12.83 -14.65
C THR A 272 -5.79 14.30 -15.01
N GLY A 273 -5.12 14.79 -16.05
CA GLY A 273 -5.34 16.10 -16.62
C GLY A 273 -6.70 16.22 -17.30
N LYS A 274 -7.12 17.46 -17.53
CA LYS A 274 -8.35 17.73 -18.31
C LYS A 274 -8.13 17.44 -19.79
N PRO A 275 -9.17 17.05 -20.54
CA PRO A 275 -9.09 16.86 -21.98
C PRO A 275 -8.52 18.08 -22.72
N SER A 276 -8.81 19.30 -22.23
CA SER A 276 -8.29 20.55 -22.78
C SER A 276 -6.76 20.70 -22.68
N ASN A 277 -6.10 19.93 -21.82
CA ASN A 277 -4.66 19.95 -21.61
C ASN A 277 -3.97 18.69 -22.15
N LEU A 278 -4.59 18.00 -23.12
CA LEU A 278 -4.08 16.72 -23.66
C LEU A 278 -3.82 15.68 -22.56
N TRP A 279 -4.69 15.66 -21.54
CA TRP A 279 -4.61 14.72 -20.40
C TRP A 279 -3.34 14.84 -19.53
N ASP A 280 -2.68 16.01 -19.54
CA ASP A 280 -1.53 16.26 -18.65
C ASP A 280 -2.01 16.95 -17.35
N PRO A 281 -1.75 16.39 -16.15
CA PRO A 281 -0.90 15.23 -15.88
C PRO A 281 -1.57 13.88 -16.16
N VAL A 282 -0.76 12.89 -16.56
CA VAL A 282 -1.21 11.50 -16.75
C VAL A 282 -1.27 10.73 -15.42
N PRO A 283 -2.08 9.66 -15.32
CA PRO A 283 -2.21 8.84 -14.09
C PRO A 283 -0.87 8.41 -13.48
N TRP A 284 0.08 7.99 -14.31
CA TRP A 284 1.42 7.61 -13.87
C TRP A 284 2.15 8.74 -13.12
N PHE A 285 2.11 9.95 -13.67
CA PHE A 285 2.76 11.10 -13.04
C PHE A 285 2.09 11.47 -11.71
N VAL A 286 0.76 11.40 -11.65
CA VAL A 286 0.00 11.67 -10.43
C VAL A 286 0.37 10.67 -9.33
N ALA A 287 0.46 9.38 -9.67
CA ALA A 287 0.81 8.34 -8.72
C ALA A 287 2.26 8.45 -8.22
N SER A 288 3.21 8.72 -9.12
CA SER A 288 4.65 8.56 -8.88
C SER A 288 5.45 9.86 -8.71
N GLY A 289 5.05 10.95 -9.35
CA GLY A 289 5.86 12.17 -9.49
C GLY A 289 6.93 12.10 -10.60
N TYR A 290 6.99 11.00 -11.36
CA TYR A 290 7.97 10.76 -12.43
C TYR A 290 7.36 11.00 -13.82
N GLY A 291 8.24 11.26 -14.81
CA GLY A 291 7.79 11.63 -16.13
C GLY A 291 7.18 10.51 -16.98
N GLY A 292 7.43 9.26 -16.62
CA GLY A 292 6.92 8.08 -17.32
C GLY A 292 7.47 6.79 -16.73
N PRO A 293 6.85 5.62 -16.99
CA PRO A 293 7.30 4.34 -16.43
C PRO A 293 8.70 3.94 -16.87
N GLN A 294 9.14 4.41 -18.04
CA GLN A 294 10.48 4.18 -18.56
C GLN A 294 11.54 5.13 -17.96
N ASN A 295 11.11 6.22 -17.32
CA ASN A 295 12.01 7.23 -16.74
C ASN A 295 11.79 7.35 -15.22
N THR A 296 12.20 6.30 -14.51
CA THR A 296 12.08 6.20 -13.05
C THR A 296 13.34 6.65 -12.30
N ASN A 297 14.36 7.16 -13.00
CA ASN A 297 15.64 7.49 -12.35
C ASN A 297 15.58 8.79 -11.57
N LEU A 298 14.89 9.80 -12.09
CA LEU A 298 14.76 11.09 -11.41
C LEU A 298 13.30 11.57 -11.46
N PRO A 299 12.76 12.03 -10.34
CA PRO A 299 11.45 12.69 -10.33
C PRO A 299 11.55 14.02 -11.07
N ARG A 300 10.41 14.52 -11.54
CA ARG A 300 10.39 15.86 -12.15
C ARG A 300 10.54 16.93 -11.08
N GLN A 301 11.41 17.91 -11.40
CA GLN A 301 11.64 19.07 -10.54
C GLN A 301 10.47 20.05 -10.60
N LEU A 302 10.10 20.57 -9.44
CA LEU A 302 9.16 21.69 -9.30
C LEU A 302 9.87 23.02 -9.54
N SER A 303 9.22 23.90 -10.28
CA SER A 303 9.59 25.31 -10.36
C SER A 303 8.78 26.09 -9.34
N GLY A 304 9.44 26.73 -8.38
CA GLY A 304 8.80 27.58 -7.39
C GLY A 304 9.37 27.48 -5.97
N PRO A 305 8.90 28.34 -5.04
CA PRO A 305 9.44 28.36 -3.67
C PRO A 305 9.08 27.06 -2.93
N SER A 306 10.08 26.50 -2.27
CA SER A 306 9.98 25.23 -1.53
C SER A 306 8.98 25.24 -0.38
N SER A 307 8.64 26.41 0.14
CA SER A 307 7.70 26.56 1.26
C SER A 307 6.26 26.21 0.92
N GLN A 308 5.89 26.22 -0.36
CA GLN A 308 4.54 25.90 -0.81
C GLN A 308 4.27 24.38 -0.86
N TRP A 309 5.31 23.56 -0.77
CA TRP A 309 5.25 22.12 -0.98
C TRP A 309 5.94 21.35 0.16
N PRO A 310 5.45 21.48 1.42
CA PRO A 310 6.18 20.98 2.59
C PRO A 310 6.35 19.46 2.63
N ASP A 311 5.44 18.70 2.02
CA ASP A 311 5.49 17.24 2.01
C ASP A 311 6.31 16.67 0.84
N ASN A 312 6.64 17.50 -0.14
CA ASN A 312 7.32 17.04 -1.34
C ASN A 312 8.79 16.70 -1.10
N PRO A 313 9.34 15.71 -1.83
CA PRO A 313 10.74 15.35 -1.76
C PRO A 313 11.66 16.52 -2.12
N ARG A 314 12.80 16.63 -1.45
CA ARG A 314 13.80 17.70 -1.65
C ARG A 314 15.17 17.12 -1.97
N SER A 315 15.90 17.82 -2.83
CA SER A 315 17.31 17.51 -3.05
C SER A 315 18.14 17.92 -1.84
N PRO A 316 18.97 17.03 -1.31
CA PRO A 316 19.83 17.34 -0.16
C PRO A 316 20.93 18.35 -0.49
N THR A 317 21.35 18.42 -1.77
CA THR A 317 22.51 19.22 -2.20
C THR A 317 22.15 20.52 -2.89
N SER A 318 21.03 20.54 -3.65
CA SER A 318 20.67 21.69 -4.50
C SER A 318 19.47 22.50 -3.96
N GLY A 319 18.79 22.02 -2.92
CA GLY A 319 17.58 22.65 -2.40
C GLY A 319 16.35 22.58 -3.32
N PHE A 320 16.48 21.91 -4.47
CA PHE A 320 15.36 21.70 -5.39
C PHE A 320 14.25 20.87 -4.76
N VAL A 321 13.00 21.23 -5.06
CA VAL A 321 11.81 20.46 -4.71
C VAL A 321 11.37 19.66 -5.90
N TYR A 322 11.02 18.39 -5.68
CA TYR A 322 10.53 17.51 -6.72
C TYR A 322 9.03 17.26 -6.54
N TYR A 323 8.36 16.90 -7.63
CA TYR A 323 6.98 16.44 -7.53
C TYR A 323 6.91 15.19 -6.66
N GLY A 324 5.99 15.22 -5.68
CA GLY A 324 5.61 14.04 -4.91
C GLY A 324 4.35 13.43 -5.49
N GLY A 325 4.44 12.21 -6.02
CA GLY A 325 3.23 11.49 -6.44
C GLY A 325 2.35 11.13 -5.25
N THR A 326 1.05 11.04 -5.45
CA THR A 326 0.06 10.76 -4.39
C THR A 326 0.34 9.43 -3.69
N ASN A 327 0.78 8.40 -4.42
CA ASN A 327 1.16 7.12 -3.84
C ASN A 327 2.42 7.24 -2.97
N VAL A 328 3.42 7.97 -3.46
CA VAL A 328 4.69 8.19 -2.73
C VAL A 328 4.45 8.92 -1.42
N LEU A 329 3.68 10.02 -1.47
CA LEU A 329 3.38 10.82 -0.29
C LEU A 329 2.49 10.05 0.71
N SER A 330 1.51 9.28 0.20
CA SER A 330 0.65 8.42 1.03
C SER A 330 1.45 7.33 1.72
N THR A 331 2.30 6.61 0.97
CA THR A 331 3.17 5.55 1.51
C THR A 331 4.03 6.07 2.64
N ARG A 332 4.68 7.21 2.41
CA ARG A 332 5.51 7.86 3.41
C ARG A 332 4.74 8.18 4.69
N ARG A 333 3.58 8.85 4.58
CA ARG A 333 2.79 9.24 5.74
C ARG A 333 2.17 8.06 6.49
N ILE A 334 1.80 6.98 5.77
CA ILE A 334 1.35 5.72 6.37
C ILE A 334 2.50 5.08 7.16
N ARG A 335 3.70 4.99 6.59
CA ARG A 335 4.88 4.42 7.26
C ARG A 335 5.32 5.23 8.47
N GLU A 336 5.28 6.55 8.39
CA GLU A 336 5.52 7.46 9.52
C GLU A 336 4.46 7.34 10.62
N ARG A 337 3.44 6.49 10.46
CA ARG A 337 2.30 6.35 11.37
C ARG A 337 1.56 7.68 11.62
N THR A 338 1.58 8.60 10.65
CA THR A 338 0.76 9.81 10.68
C THR A 338 -0.72 9.46 10.69
N PHE A 339 -1.07 8.36 10.02
CA PHE A 339 -2.42 7.80 10.00
C PHE A 339 -2.43 6.44 10.69
N THR A 340 -3.39 6.21 11.57
CA THR A 340 -3.65 4.92 12.22
C THR A 340 -4.76 4.14 11.54
N HIS A 341 -5.50 4.80 10.64
CA HIS A 341 -6.56 4.24 9.82
C HIS A 341 -6.74 5.11 8.57
N THR A 342 -7.00 4.50 7.43
CA THR A 342 -7.12 5.21 6.14
C THR A 342 -8.46 5.03 5.44
N GLY A 343 -9.28 4.07 5.87
CA GLY A 343 -10.36 3.58 5.03
C GLY A 343 -9.81 2.87 3.79
N ILE A 344 -10.53 2.95 2.69
CA ILE A 344 -10.15 2.32 1.41
C ILE A 344 -9.25 3.27 0.63
N VAL A 345 -8.03 2.82 0.32
CA VAL A 345 -7.02 3.57 -0.44
C VAL A 345 -7.06 3.08 -1.88
N ILE A 346 -7.50 3.90 -2.81
CA ILE A 346 -7.74 3.53 -4.21
C ILE A 346 -6.70 4.23 -5.08
N ALA A 347 -5.84 3.44 -5.73
CA ALA A 347 -4.66 3.97 -6.41
C ALA A 347 -4.49 3.46 -7.83
N ASP A 348 -3.88 4.31 -8.67
CA ASP A 348 -3.23 3.88 -9.90
C ASP A 348 -1.85 3.32 -9.56
N PHE A 349 -1.44 2.23 -10.21
CA PHE A 349 -0.11 1.65 -10.07
C PHE A 349 0.35 1.45 -8.61
N PRO A 350 -0.45 0.91 -7.68
CA PRO A 350 -0.04 0.81 -6.29
C PRO A 350 1.18 -0.11 -6.13
N GLY A 351 2.19 0.37 -5.41
CA GLY A 351 3.40 -0.41 -5.12
C GLY A 351 3.33 -1.15 -3.79
N LYS A 352 4.32 -2.03 -3.58
CA LYS A 352 4.44 -2.85 -2.35
C LYS A 352 4.34 -2.01 -1.08
N GLY A 353 5.00 -0.86 -1.04
CA GLY A 353 5.01 -0.01 0.15
C GLY A 353 3.65 0.57 0.49
N LEU A 354 2.87 0.97 -0.51
CA LEU A 354 1.51 1.47 -0.30
C LEU A 354 0.58 0.34 0.16
N ILE A 355 0.66 -0.82 -0.50
CA ILE A 355 -0.18 -1.99 -0.18
C ILE A 355 0.13 -2.50 1.23
N ASP A 356 1.39 -2.83 1.51
CA ASP A 356 1.83 -3.37 2.81
C ASP A 356 1.59 -2.37 3.95
N GLY A 357 1.89 -1.10 3.71
CA GLY A 357 1.68 -0.03 4.69
C GLY A 357 0.20 0.11 5.06
N THR A 358 -0.70 0.10 4.08
CA THR A 358 -2.15 0.15 4.29
C THR A 358 -2.64 -1.07 5.07
N ILE A 359 -2.22 -2.28 4.68
CA ILE A 359 -2.55 -3.53 5.38
C ILE A 359 -2.07 -3.48 6.83
N ALA A 360 -0.84 -3.01 7.07
CA ALA A 360 -0.21 -2.97 8.38
C ALA A 360 -0.97 -2.08 9.39
N LEU A 361 -1.77 -1.11 8.95
CA LEU A 361 -2.61 -0.30 9.83
C LEU A 361 -3.71 -1.11 10.53
N ASN A 362 -4.10 -2.26 9.98
CA ASN A 362 -5.07 -3.16 10.62
C ASN A 362 -4.46 -3.96 11.79
N PHE A 363 -3.15 -3.92 11.92
CA PHE A 363 -2.37 -4.67 12.92
C PHE A 363 -1.53 -3.68 13.75
N PRO A 364 -2.15 -3.01 14.75
CA PRO A 364 -1.45 -2.04 15.59
C PRO A 364 -0.21 -2.68 16.24
N GLY A 365 0.92 -1.97 16.20
CA GLY A 365 2.19 -2.47 16.73
C GLY A 365 3.05 -3.27 15.75
N THR A 366 2.56 -3.62 14.54
CA THR A 366 3.41 -4.24 13.52
C THR A 366 4.18 -3.20 12.71
N LEU A 367 5.40 -3.56 12.32
CA LEU A 367 6.26 -2.79 11.42
C LEU A 367 6.13 -3.31 9.98
N SER A 368 6.35 -2.44 9.00
CA SER A 368 6.44 -2.81 7.59
C SER A 368 7.36 -1.84 6.86
N GLY A 369 8.19 -2.33 5.98
CA GLY A 369 9.09 -1.53 5.11
C GLY A 369 10.55 -1.64 5.48
N ASP A 370 11.34 -0.69 4.94
CA ASP A 370 12.79 -0.69 5.03
C ASP A 370 13.28 0.16 6.19
N PHE A 371 14.20 -0.42 6.98
CA PHE A 371 14.76 0.22 8.16
C PHE A 371 16.27 0.02 8.22
N GLN A 372 16.95 0.96 8.88
CA GLN A 372 18.23 0.67 9.50
C GLN A 372 18.01 0.17 10.91
N ILE A 373 18.75 -0.86 11.28
CA ILE A 373 18.78 -1.40 12.64
C ILE A 373 20.00 -0.82 13.34
N VAL A 374 19.80 0.16 14.20
CA VAL A 374 20.86 0.91 14.86
C VAL A 374 21.04 0.41 16.28
N THR A 375 22.27 0.10 16.69
CA THR A 375 22.54 -0.32 18.09
C THR A 375 22.34 0.83 19.07
N ALA A 376 21.76 0.53 20.24
CA ALA A 376 21.65 1.49 21.35
C ALA A 376 22.98 1.74 22.08
N LEU A 377 24.04 0.99 21.76
CA LEU A 377 25.36 1.21 22.37
C LEU A 377 25.91 2.62 22.10
N ASN A 378 25.71 3.15 20.89
CA ASN A 378 26.17 4.48 20.50
C ASN A 378 25.14 5.27 19.67
N ASN A 379 23.98 4.70 19.37
CA ASN A 379 22.91 5.27 18.54
C ASN A 379 23.35 5.70 17.12
N SER A 380 24.44 5.17 16.61
CA SER A 380 25.00 5.52 15.29
C SER A 380 25.40 4.33 14.45
N SER A 381 26.05 3.30 15.02
CA SER A 381 26.44 2.08 14.30
C SER A 381 25.24 1.22 13.97
N VAL A 382 25.29 0.58 12.80
CA VAL A 382 24.18 -0.16 12.22
C VAL A 382 24.49 -1.62 11.94
N VAL A 383 23.46 -2.42 11.90
CA VAL A 383 23.52 -3.83 11.48
C VAL A 383 23.79 -3.89 9.98
N ASP A 384 24.87 -4.54 9.60
CA ASP A 384 25.48 -4.55 8.29
C ASP A 384 25.60 -5.97 7.76
N LEU A 385 25.21 -6.20 6.50
CA LEU A 385 25.41 -7.44 5.79
C LEU A 385 26.74 -7.44 5.01
N ASN A 386 27.65 -8.29 5.39
CA ASN A 386 28.78 -8.60 4.52
C ASN A 386 28.29 -9.42 3.32
N VAL A 387 28.21 -8.79 2.17
CA VAL A 387 27.60 -9.38 0.96
C VAL A 387 28.33 -10.65 0.50
N GLY A 388 29.65 -10.70 0.67
CA GLY A 388 30.49 -11.83 0.24
C GLY A 388 30.35 -13.05 1.15
N SER A 389 30.51 -12.86 2.46
CA SER A 389 30.43 -13.95 3.45
C SER A 389 29.04 -14.26 3.94
N LYS A 390 28.05 -13.38 3.67
CA LYS A 390 26.72 -13.38 4.25
C LYS A 390 26.68 -13.24 5.78
N ASN A 391 27.79 -12.92 6.41
CA ASN A 391 27.84 -12.64 7.82
C ASN A 391 27.21 -11.28 8.14
N VAL A 392 26.64 -11.15 9.35
CA VAL A 392 26.03 -9.90 9.81
C VAL A 392 26.84 -9.34 10.96
N THR A 393 27.28 -8.11 10.80
CA THR A 393 28.18 -7.42 11.72
C THR A 393 27.71 -6.00 12.02
N LEU A 394 28.38 -5.33 12.94
CA LEU A 394 28.14 -3.92 13.26
C LEU A 394 29.13 -3.04 12.49
N TRP A 395 28.64 -2.00 11.83
CA TRP A 395 29.47 -1.04 11.09
C TRP A 395 29.05 0.41 11.29
N GLU A 396 29.91 1.33 10.92
CA GLU A 396 29.54 2.73 10.76
C GLU A 396 28.48 2.88 9.67
N ASN A 397 27.55 3.81 9.85
CA ASN A 397 26.45 4.03 8.92
C ASN A 397 26.93 4.71 7.64
N ASN A 398 27.03 4.00 6.54
CA ASN A 398 27.35 4.51 5.21
C ASN A 398 26.11 4.68 4.30
N LYS A 399 24.92 4.33 4.81
CA LYS A 399 23.60 4.44 4.15
C LYS A 399 23.41 3.57 2.90
N GLU A 400 24.30 2.65 2.64
CA GLU A 400 24.21 1.72 1.51
C GLU A 400 23.17 0.61 1.75
N ASN A 401 22.76 -0.09 0.66
CA ASN A 401 21.68 -1.08 0.73
C ASN A 401 22.00 -2.30 1.61
N HIS A 402 23.28 -2.64 1.80
CA HIS A 402 23.68 -3.73 2.69
C HIS A 402 23.47 -3.43 4.19
N GLN A 403 23.14 -2.15 4.53
CA GLN A 403 22.78 -1.70 5.88
C GLN A 403 21.28 -1.46 6.05
N ARG A 404 20.48 -1.85 5.06
CA ARG A 404 19.03 -1.66 5.03
C ARG A 404 18.34 -3.00 5.07
N TRP A 405 17.29 -3.07 5.89
CA TRP A 405 16.56 -4.31 6.17
C TRP A 405 15.07 -4.10 5.99
N ASN A 406 14.45 -4.95 5.17
CA ASN A 406 13.02 -4.94 4.93
C ASN A 406 12.30 -5.82 5.95
N PHE A 407 11.38 -5.25 6.70
CA PHE A 407 10.60 -5.96 7.71
C PHE A 407 9.26 -6.40 7.12
N THR A 408 9.06 -7.71 7.03
CA THR A 408 7.80 -8.32 6.61
C THR A 408 7.23 -9.13 7.77
N TYR A 409 6.04 -8.74 8.25
CA TYR A 409 5.36 -9.46 9.31
C TYR A 409 4.64 -10.69 8.76
N ASN A 410 5.02 -11.87 9.24
CA ASN A 410 4.34 -13.13 8.96
C ASN A 410 3.28 -13.37 10.03
N ARG A 411 2.01 -13.28 9.64
CA ARG A 411 0.87 -13.36 10.56
C ARG A 411 0.66 -14.75 11.12
N SER A 412 0.85 -15.80 10.31
CA SER A 412 0.71 -17.18 10.75
C SER A 412 1.74 -17.54 11.83
N GLU A 413 2.94 -16.96 11.71
CA GLU A 413 4.06 -17.21 12.61
C GLU A 413 4.11 -16.25 13.80
N ASN A 414 3.31 -15.15 13.75
CA ASN A 414 3.34 -14.03 14.70
C ASN A 414 4.76 -13.48 14.90
N ALA A 415 5.48 -13.34 13.80
CA ALA A 415 6.88 -12.97 13.79
C ALA A 415 7.27 -12.24 12.50
N TYR A 416 8.43 -11.63 12.49
CA TYR A 416 8.99 -10.94 11.32
C TYR A 416 9.98 -11.80 10.58
N VAL A 417 9.96 -11.71 9.26
CA VAL A 417 11.11 -11.98 8.41
C VAL A 417 11.77 -10.66 8.09
N ILE A 418 13.08 -10.60 8.24
CA ILE A 418 13.87 -9.37 8.06
C ILE A 418 14.83 -9.61 6.89
N HIS A 419 14.41 -9.17 5.69
CA HIS A 419 15.19 -9.38 4.47
C HIS A 419 16.22 -8.28 4.26
N SER A 420 17.35 -8.64 3.68
CA SER A 420 18.31 -7.63 3.22
C SER A 420 17.75 -6.87 2.01
N VAL A 421 17.82 -5.54 2.03
CA VAL A 421 17.47 -4.72 0.85
C VAL A 421 18.48 -4.90 -0.28
N ASN A 422 19.74 -5.21 0.04
CA ASN A 422 20.79 -5.47 -0.96
C ASN A 422 20.57 -6.79 -1.71
N ASN A 423 20.05 -7.80 -1.02
CA ASN A 423 19.69 -9.10 -1.62
C ASN A 423 18.39 -9.60 -0.95
N PRO A 424 17.22 -9.35 -1.55
CA PRO A 424 15.92 -9.69 -0.96
C PRO A 424 15.67 -11.19 -0.73
N GLU A 425 16.44 -12.05 -1.37
CA GLU A 425 16.38 -13.50 -1.14
C GLU A 425 16.98 -13.91 0.22
N LEU A 426 17.79 -13.05 0.83
CA LEU A 426 18.45 -13.31 2.09
C LEU A 426 17.69 -12.69 3.26
N ALA A 427 17.43 -13.48 4.29
CA ALA A 427 16.83 -13.04 5.54
C ALA A 427 17.83 -13.16 6.70
N LEU A 428 17.72 -12.24 7.66
CA LEU A 428 18.45 -12.26 8.91
C LEU A 428 18.11 -13.54 9.69
N ALA A 429 19.09 -14.32 10.11
CA ALA A 429 18.88 -15.61 10.74
C ALA A 429 19.91 -15.90 11.83
N TRP A 430 19.51 -16.76 12.77
CA TRP A 430 20.42 -17.37 13.71
C TRP A 430 21.07 -18.62 13.10
N ASP A 431 22.41 -18.69 13.07
CA ASP A 431 23.13 -19.87 12.68
C ASP A 431 23.23 -20.83 13.90
N THR A 432 22.31 -21.79 13.97
CA THR A 432 22.25 -22.77 15.04
C THR A 432 23.40 -23.79 14.98
N SER A 433 24.12 -23.89 13.86
CA SER A 433 25.31 -24.73 13.71
C SER A 433 26.57 -24.05 14.22
N SER A 434 26.57 -22.74 14.38
CA SER A 434 27.71 -21.98 14.87
C SER A 434 27.84 -22.09 16.40
N PRO A 435 29.01 -22.52 16.91
CA PRO A 435 29.26 -22.57 18.36
C PRO A 435 29.21 -21.17 19.00
N ASN A 436 29.46 -20.14 18.22
CA ASN A 436 29.42 -18.74 18.66
C ASN A 436 28.02 -18.11 18.55
N ARG A 437 26.98 -18.89 18.24
CA ARG A 437 25.59 -18.41 18.10
C ARG A 437 25.47 -17.26 17.09
N ASN A 438 26.18 -17.38 16.00
CA ASN A 438 26.32 -16.35 14.98
C ASN A 438 24.99 -15.94 14.37
N VAL A 439 24.89 -14.68 13.95
CA VAL A 439 23.81 -14.17 13.10
C VAL A 439 24.35 -13.92 11.71
N PHE A 440 23.65 -14.41 10.71
CA PHE A 440 24.03 -14.32 9.30
C PHE A 440 22.78 -14.06 8.43
N ALA A 441 22.96 -13.90 7.14
CA ALA A 441 21.84 -13.82 6.21
C ALA A 441 21.77 -15.07 5.32
N THR A 442 20.59 -15.67 5.20
CA THR A 442 20.38 -16.89 4.43
C THR A 442 19.02 -16.89 3.72
N SER A 443 18.85 -17.73 2.70
CA SER A 443 17.54 -17.99 2.13
C SER A 443 16.68 -18.77 3.12
N ILE A 444 15.38 -18.49 3.11
CA ILE A 444 14.42 -19.21 3.96
C ILE A 444 14.09 -20.53 3.26
N ASP A 445 14.41 -21.63 3.92
CA ASP A 445 13.99 -22.96 3.51
C ASP A 445 13.15 -23.61 4.61
N SER A 446 12.53 -24.75 4.30
CA SER A 446 11.68 -25.49 5.24
C SER A 446 12.41 -26.01 6.50
N LEU A 447 13.74 -26.09 6.47
CA LEU A 447 14.56 -26.62 7.57
C LEU A 447 14.98 -25.51 8.54
N ARG A 448 15.00 -24.25 8.10
CA ARG A 448 15.51 -23.09 8.86
C ARG A 448 14.49 -21.98 9.10
N GLN A 449 13.20 -22.27 9.01
CA GLN A 449 12.15 -21.24 9.14
C GLN A 449 12.23 -20.52 10.49
N ASN A 450 12.29 -21.24 11.60
CA ASN A 450 12.27 -20.64 12.94
C ASN A 450 13.51 -19.79 13.23
N GLU A 451 14.65 -20.13 12.66
CA GLU A 451 15.90 -19.37 12.78
C GLU A 451 15.82 -18.01 12.05
N CYS A 452 14.98 -17.90 11.00
CA CYS A 452 14.75 -16.69 10.22
C CYS A 452 13.62 -15.80 10.76
N TYR A 453 12.85 -16.29 11.74
CA TYR A 453 11.75 -15.53 12.31
C TYR A 453 12.17 -14.80 13.60
N TRP A 454 11.77 -13.52 13.66
CA TRP A 454 12.10 -12.64 14.78
C TRP A 454 10.83 -12.05 15.41
N ILE A 455 10.71 -12.17 16.72
CA ILE A 455 9.65 -11.53 17.51
C ILE A 455 10.22 -10.24 18.07
N LEU A 456 9.61 -9.11 17.70
CA LEU A 456 10.05 -7.79 18.14
C LEU A 456 9.29 -7.39 19.41
N GLU A 457 10.03 -7.22 20.50
CA GLU A 457 9.51 -6.65 21.74
C GLU A 457 9.82 -5.17 21.78
N GLN A 458 8.79 -4.34 21.66
CA GLN A 458 8.93 -2.91 21.76
C GLN A 458 9.10 -2.49 23.23
N ILE A 459 10.21 -1.82 23.53
CA ILE A 459 10.54 -1.31 24.88
C ILE A 459 10.56 0.22 24.95
N GLY A 460 10.40 0.89 23.82
CA GLY A 460 10.34 2.36 23.70
C GLY A 460 9.90 2.77 22.29
N ASN A 461 9.85 4.06 22.03
CA ASN A 461 9.48 4.55 20.70
C ASN A 461 10.53 4.16 19.66
N TYR A 462 10.17 3.26 18.75
CA TYR A 462 11.09 2.61 17.78
C TYR A 462 12.29 1.91 18.41
N ILE A 463 12.22 1.52 19.68
CA ILE A 463 13.28 0.79 20.38
C ILE A 463 12.79 -0.63 20.66
N TYR A 464 13.56 -1.62 20.22
CA TYR A 464 13.17 -3.01 20.22
C TYR A 464 14.25 -3.95 20.73
N ILE A 465 13.80 -5.08 21.30
CA ILE A 465 14.58 -6.29 21.49
C ILE A 465 14.11 -7.30 20.44
N PHE A 466 15.03 -7.92 19.72
CA PHE A 466 14.76 -8.91 18.68
C PHE A 466 14.93 -10.32 19.24
N LYS A 467 13.83 -10.98 19.56
CA LYS A 467 13.83 -12.38 20.03
C LYS A 467 13.82 -13.33 18.84
N ASN A 468 14.69 -14.33 18.83
CA ASN A 468 14.63 -15.33 17.78
C ASN A 468 13.51 -16.35 18.05
N LYS A 469 12.72 -16.69 17.05
CA LYS A 469 11.57 -17.59 17.23
C LYS A 469 11.99 -19.05 17.53
N LYS A 470 13.19 -19.46 17.14
CA LYS A 470 13.74 -20.78 17.47
C LYS A 470 13.85 -21.01 18.98
N ASP A 471 14.27 -19.97 19.70
CA ASP A 471 14.27 -19.89 21.17
C ASP A 471 14.06 -18.41 21.56
N THR A 472 12.92 -18.09 22.14
CA THR A 472 12.53 -16.72 22.50
C THR A 472 13.29 -16.12 23.67
N ASN A 473 14.10 -16.92 24.37
CA ASN A 473 15.06 -16.43 25.37
C ASN A 473 16.35 -15.91 24.72
N MET A 474 16.59 -16.27 23.46
CA MET A 474 17.75 -15.84 22.70
C MET A 474 17.41 -14.56 21.89
N VAL A 475 18.20 -13.52 22.09
CA VAL A 475 17.97 -12.21 21.48
C VAL A 475 19.17 -11.75 20.68
N LEU A 476 18.91 -10.98 19.62
CA LEU A 476 19.96 -10.33 18.82
C LEU A 476 20.84 -9.48 19.74
N THR A 477 22.14 -9.65 19.63
CA THR A 477 23.13 -9.05 20.53
C THR A 477 24.38 -8.67 19.77
N VAL A 478 24.92 -7.49 20.05
CA VAL A 478 26.29 -7.12 19.62
C VAL A 478 27.30 -7.89 20.49
N ALA A 479 28.12 -8.71 19.88
CA ALA A 479 29.07 -9.57 20.59
C ALA A 479 30.00 -8.75 21.51
N GLY A 480 30.07 -9.13 22.76
CA GLY A 480 30.89 -8.44 23.78
C GLY A 480 30.42 -7.04 24.17
N GLY A 481 29.32 -6.48 23.54
CA GLY A 481 28.86 -5.12 23.77
C GLY A 481 29.85 -4.04 23.27
N GLU A 482 30.68 -4.35 22.29
CA GLU A 482 31.73 -3.48 21.78
C GLU A 482 31.33 -2.80 20.46
N ILE A 483 31.66 -1.49 20.34
CA ILE A 483 31.33 -0.64 19.18
C ILE A 483 32.54 -0.60 18.22
N GLN A 484 32.86 -1.70 17.59
CA GLN A 484 33.94 -1.74 16.59
C GLN A 484 33.40 -2.13 15.21
N PRO A 485 33.85 -1.47 14.12
CA PRO A 485 33.52 -1.89 12.77
C PRO A 485 33.89 -3.36 12.56
N GLY A 486 32.95 -4.14 11.99
CA GLY A 486 33.09 -5.57 11.79
C GLY A 486 32.79 -6.42 13.03
N LYS A 487 32.39 -5.81 14.14
CA LYS A 487 31.97 -6.56 15.34
C LYS A 487 30.79 -7.46 15.04
N ASN A 488 30.92 -8.74 15.43
CA ASN A 488 29.92 -9.74 15.08
C ASN A 488 28.58 -9.54 15.79
N LEU A 489 27.50 -9.85 15.10
CA LEU A 489 26.18 -10.02 15.70
C LEU A 489 25.97 -11.49 16.05
N GLN A 490 25.38 -11.74 17.22
CA GLN A 490 25.08 -13.08 17.71
C GLN A 490 23.70 -13.10 18.38
N VAL A 491 23.16 -14.26 18.63
CA VAL A 491 22.06 -14.39 19.60
C VAL A 491 22.65 -14.74 20.95
N TYR A 492 22.12 -14.13 22.01
CA TYR A 492 22.58 -14.38 23.39
C TYR A 492 21.38 -14.42 24.33
N PRO A 493 21.45 -15.15 25.45
CA PRO A 493 20.37 -15.14 26.42
C PRO A 493 19.99 -13.71 26.83
N ARG A 494 18.69 -13.46 26.89
CA ARG A 494 18.20 -12.17 27.34
C ARG A 494 18.66 -11.89 28.77
N SER A 495 19.20 -10.72 29.02
CA SER A 495 19.54 -10.27 30.36
C SER A 495 18.29 -10.10 31.20
N VAL A 496 18.32 -10.63 32.43
CA VAL A 496 17.26 -10.41 33.41
C VAL A 496 17.51 -9.05 34.08
N GLY A 497 16.51 -8.15 34.05
CA GLY A 497 16.65 -6.80 34.57
C GLY A 497 16.54 -5.74 33.45
N ASN A 498 17.31 -4.65 33.58
CA ASN A 498 17.30 -3.57 32.57
C ASN A 498 17.84 -4.10 31.23
N ALA A 499 17.16 -3.72 30.13
CA ALA A 499 17.61 -4.09 28.79
C ALA A 499 19.04 -3.61 28.54
N GLN A 500 19.96 -4.54 28.25
CA GLN A 500 21.35 -4.19 27.96
C GLN A 500 21.44 -3.43 26.63
N PRO A 501 22.19 -2.34 26.54
CA PRO A 501 22.35 -1.62 25.28
C PRO A 501 22.83 -2.48 24.10
N ALA A 502 23.60 -3.52 24.36
CA ALA A 502 24.04 -4.48 23.35
C ALA A 502 22.91 -5.37 22.76
N GLN A 503 21.77 -5.45 23.44
CA GLN A 503 20.57 -6.20 23.04
C GLN A 503 19.42 -5.31 22.61
N THR A 504 19.66 -4.01 22.55
CA THR A 504 18.66 -2.99 22.27
C THR A 504 18.99 -2.30 20.96
N PHE A 505 18.00 -2.23 20.10
CA PHE A 505 18.15 -1.62 18.77
C PHE A 505 17.07 -0.60 18.49
N VAL A 506 17.46 0.48 17.84
CA VAL A 506 16.57 1.53 17.36
C VAL A 506 16.32 1.29 15.88
N LEU A 507 15.06 1.27 15.46
CA LEU A 507 14.70 1.21 14.06
C LEU A 507 14.56 2.62 13.50
N LYS A 508 15.35 2.92 12.48
CA LYS A 508 15.25 4.19 11.74
C LYS A 508 14.69 3.90 10.35
N PHE A 509 13.61 4.56 9.98
CA PHE A 509 13.08 4.53 8.61
C PHE A 509 14.10 5.07 7.62
N ILE A 510 14.05 4.56 6.38
CA ILE A 510 14.95 5.00 5.29
C ILE A 510 14.11 5.53 4.14
#